data_dbef2cb1c4b0e9289fea02521af75650
#
_entry.id   dbef2cb1c4b0e9289fea02521af75650
#
_cell.length_a   1.000
_cell.length_b   1.000
_cell.length_c   1.000
_cell.angle_alpha   90.00
_cell.angle_beta   90.00
_cell.angle_gamma   90.00
#
_symmetry.space_group_name_H-M   'P 1'
#
loop_
_entity.id
_entity.type
_entity.pdbx_description
1 polymer ?
#
loop_
_entity_poly.entity_id
_entity_poly.type
_entity_poly.pdbx_seq_one_letter_code
_entity_poly.pdbx_strand_id
1 'polypeptide(L)'
;MSEQKLKLLSFSGNTRILHLSWIAFFISFVVWFNHAPLLISIKETMGLTDAQIKTILILNVALTIPARIIVGMLVDKYGPKIMYSLLLGISSFICFFFAMADSFEQLAAARFMLGFVGAGFVIGIRMISEWYPAKQVGVAEGIYGGWGNFGSAAAAMSLPTIALMFGGEDGWRYAVALTGVMALVYAFIYYNSVTDTPKGSTYFKPKKSGGMEVTSKGDFYLYLVMTIPMYAALGLLAWKLSPAGVSLLSAGITQAIYIGLVLLYGYQVLQIYKVNKDIFVKPVPKIHQYKFKQVAVLDLAYLATFGSELAVISMLPLFFSNTFDITAVQAGILASGFAFMNLISRPIGGYFSDRFGRKKTLSICISGLAVGYYVMSLITAEWAIVFAVMATMVCSFFVQAGEGAVFAVVPLVKRRLTGQVAGMAGAYGTVGAVTFLTVLSFVSAQTFFLVIAGTAVVTLIAVQFMDEPSGQMSEIMPDGTVQMIDVH
;
A
#
# COMPACT_ATOMS: atom_id res chain seq x y z
N MET A 1 31.48 -7.20 -12.14
CA MET A 1 30.33 -8.11 -12.30
C MET A 1 29.55 -7.61 -13.50
N SER A 2 29.34 -8.45 -14.53
CA SER A 2 28.58 -8.08 -15.72
C SER A 2 27.16 -7.66 -15.30
N GLU A 3 26.66 -6.56 -15.82
CA GLU A 3 25.27 -6.11 -15.67
C GLU A 3 24.34 -7.23 -16.19
N GLN A 4 23.87 -8.10 -15.32
CA GLN A 4 22.85 -9.06 -15.70
C GLN A 4 21.55 -8.28 -15.96
N LYS A 5 21.25 -8.08 -17.25
CA LYS A 5 19.95 -7.51 -17.66
C LYS A 5 18.81 -8.36 -17.06
N LEU A 6 17.81 -7.69 -16.52
CA LEU A 6 16.61 -8.34 -15.99
C LEU A 6 15.94 -9.15 -17.11
N LYS A 7 16.00 -10.48 -17.03
CA LYS A 7 15.40 -11.39 -18.02
C LYS A 7 14.00 -11.78 -17.55
N LEU A 8 13.00 -10.91 -17.76
CA LEU A 8 11.63 -11.10 -17.27
C LEU A 8 10.96 -12.42 -17.70
N LEU A 9 11.37 -13.01 -18.81
CA LEU A 9 10.84 -14.29 -19.27
C LEU A 9 11.55 -15.51 -18.63
N SER A 10 12.57 -15.29 -17.81
CA SER A 10 13.30 -16.36 -17.12
C SER A 10 12.61 -16.71 -15.80
N PHE A 11 12.48 -18.00 -15.50
CA PHE A 11 12.01 -18.48 -14.19
C PHE A 11 13.17 -19.10 -13.37
N SER A 12 14.30 -18.36 -13.31
CA SER A 12 15.52 -18.78 -12.60
C SER A 12 16.14 -17.64 -11.80
N GLY A 13 16.97 -17.96 -10.80
CA GLY A 13 17.68 -16.97 -9.97
C GLY A 13 16.77 -15.91 -9.35
N ASN A 14 17.20 -14.64 -9.40
CA ASN A 14 16.46 -13.51 -8.82
C ASN A 14 15.09 -13.32 -9.47
N THR A 15 14.98 -13.57 -10.78
CA THR A 15 13.71 -13.39 -11.52
C THR A 15 12.66 -14.39 -11.04
N ARG A 16 13.05 -15.62 -10.67
CA ARG A 16 12.13 -16.59 -10.05
C ARG A 16 11.52 -16.05 -8.76
N ILE A 17 12.33 -15.44 -7.90
CA ILE A 17 11.85 -14.87 -6.64
C ILE A 17 10.91 -13.68 -6.89
N LEU A 18 11.23 -12.84 -7.88
CA LEU A 18 10.36 -11.75 -8.31
C LEU A 18 8.99 -12.29 -8.75
N HIS A 19 8.98 -13.33 -9.63
CA HIS A 19 7.73 -13.93 -10.10
C HIS A 19 6.92 -14.54 -8.96
N LEU A 20 7.54 -15.32 -8.09
CA LEU A 20 6.85 -15.88 -6.93
C LEU A 20 6.29 -14.80 -6.01
N SER A 21 7.01 -13.70 -5.85
CA SER A 21 6.60 -12.61 -4.95
C SER A 21 5.48 -11.76 -5.53
N TRP A 22 5.54 -11.36 -6.83
CA TRP A 22 4.43 -10.60 -7.40
C TRP A 22 3.14 -11.43 -7.55
N ILE A 23 3.24 -12.75 -7.78
CA ILE A 23 2.07 -13.64 -7.77
C ILE A 23 1.46 -13.71 -6.36
N ALA A 24 2.29 -13.79 -5.31
CA ALA A 24 1.79 -13.71 -3.92
C ALA A 24 1.05 -12.40 -3.67
N PHE A 25 1.56 -11.28 -4.18
CA PHE A 25 0.93 -9.98 -4.04
C PHE A 25 -0.34 -9.85 -4.88
N PHE A 26 -0.34 -10.40 -6.10
CA PHE A 26 -1.53 -10.50 -6.95
C PHE A 26 -2.66 -11.26 -6.24
N ILE A 27 -2.37 -12.41 -5.65
CA ILE A 27 -3.35 -13.17 -4.87
C ILE A 27 -3.81 -12.38 -3.63
N SER A 28 -2.90 -11.68 -2.96
CA SER A 28 -3.27 -10.78 -1.85
C SER A 28 -4.27 -9.71 -2.30
N PHE A 29 -4.08 -9.12 -3.48
CA PHE A 29 -5.00 -8.12 -4.03
C PHE A 29 -6.32 -8.72 -4.49
N VAL A 30 -6.31 -9.92 -5.08
CA VAL A 30 -7.55 -10.67 -5.38
C VAL A 30 -8.36 -10.86 -4.10
N VAL A 31 -7.74 -11.35 -3.02
CA VAL A 31 -8.38 -11.56 -1.71
C VAL A 31 -8.85 -10.25 -1.09
N TRP A 32 -8.04 -9.20 -1.17
CA TRP A 32 -8.37 -7.91 -0.56
C TRP A 32 -9.57 -7.24 -1.23
N PHE A 33 -9.70 -7.39 -2.55
CA PHE A 33 -10.75 -6.75 -3.34
C PHE A 33 -11.84 -7.71 -3.84
N ASN A 34 -11.86 -8.97 -3.40
CA ASN A 34 -12.83 -9.97 -3.86
C ASN A 34 -14.31 -9.58 -3.63
N HIS A 35 -14.59 -8.74 -2.63
CA HIS A 35 -15.94 -8.27 -2.34
C HIS A 35 -16.43 -7.22 -3.35
N ALA A 36 -15.54 -6.35 -3.83
CA ALA A 36 -15.94 -5.18 -4.61
C ALA A 36 -16.80 -5.51 -5.85
N PRO A 37 -16.42 -6.46 -6.71
CA PRO A 37 -17.23 -6.84 -7.87
C PRO A 37 -18.48 -7.66 -7.49
N LEU A 38 -18.55 -8.18 -6.27
CA LEU A 38 -19.66 -9.01 -5.79
C LEU A 38 -20.63 -8.24 -4.89
N LEU A 39 -20.40 -6.93 -4.66
CA LEU A 39 -21.19 -6.12 -3.73
C LEU A 39 -22.68 -6.06 -4.08
N ILE A 40 -23.04 -6.08 -5.36
CA ILE A 40 -24.45 -6.08 -5.78
C ILE A 40 -25.10 -7.39 -5.32
N SER A 41 -24.51 -8.53 -5.63
CA SER A 41 -25.03 -9.84 -5.23
C SER A 41 -25.09 -9.99 -3.70
N ILE A 42 -24.03 -9.53 -2.99
CA ILE A 42 -24.00 -9.54 -1.52
C ILE A 42 -25.14 -8.67 -0.95
N LYS A 43 -25.36 -7.47 -1.54
CA LYS A 43 -26.43 -6.55 -1.11
C LYS A 43 -27.79 -7.18 -1.25
N GLU A 44 -28.08 -7.78 -2.41
CA GLU A 44 -29.35 -8.41 -2.73
C GLU A 44 -29.62 -9.64 -1.82
N THR A 45 -28.65 -10.55 -1.74
CA THR A 45 -28.78 -11.80 -0.96
C THR A 45 -28.94 -11.52 0.54
N MET A 46 -28.20 -10.54 1.08
CA MET A 46 -28.18 -10.23 2.50
C MET A 46 -29.14 -9.10 2.90
N GLY A 47 -29.85 -8.49 1.94
CA GLY A 47 -30.79 -7.38 2.20
C GLY A 47 -30.11 -6.14 2.77
N LEU A 48 -28.87 -5.82 2.35
CA LEU A 48 -28.07 -4.73 2.92
C LEU A 48 -28.51 -3.37 2.41
N THR A 49 -28.46 -2.39 3.29
CA THR A 49 -28.66 -0.96 2.93
C THR A 49 -27.39 -0.37 2.27
N ASP A 50 -27.57 0.74 1.54
CA ASP A 50 -26.44 1.48 0.95
C ASP A 50 -25.43 1.96 2.01
N ALA A 51 -25.91 2.34 3.20
CA ALA A 51 -25.05 2.73 4.32
C ALA A 51 -24.17 1.57 4.79
N GLN A 52 -24.72 0.36 4.87
CA GLN A 52 -23.99 -0.86 5.24
C GLN A 52 -22.94 -1.22 4.18
N ILE A 53 -23.28 -1.10 2.89
CA ILE A 53 -22.32 -1.31 1.78
C ILE A 53 -21.16 -0.32 1.88
N LYS A 54 -21.44 0.98 2.05
CA LYS A 54 -20.39 1.99 2.25
C LYS A 54 -19.50 1.69 3.46
N THR A 55 -20.09 1.17 4.51
CA THR A 55 -19.37 0.75 5.73
C THR A 55 -18.41 -0.40 5.45
N ILE A 56 -18.82 -1.43 4.70
CA ILE A 56 -17.96 -2.55 4.30
C ILE A 56 -16.73 -2.03 3.52
N LEU A 57 -16.93 -1.08 2.61
CA LEU A 57 -15.84 -0.48 1.82
C LEU A 57 -14.82 0.26 2.70
N ILE A 58 -15.27 1.01 3.71
CA ILE A 58 -14.40 1.72 4.65
C ILE A 58 -13.63 0.72 5.53
N LEU A 59 -14.32 -0.29 6.05
CA LEU A 59 -13.71 -1.30 6.91
C LEU A 59 -12.60 -2.08 6.22
N ASN A 60 -12.71 -2.28 4.92
CA ASN A 60 -11.71 -2.99 4.12
C ASN A 60 -10.30 -2.37 4.19
N VAL A 61 -10.19 -1.08 4.42
CA VAL A 61 -8.89 -0.37 4.48
C VAL A 61 -8.47 -0.01 5.90
N ALA A 62 -9.38 -0.09 6.88
CA ALA A 62 -9.16 0.40 8.24
C ALA A 62 -7.97 -0.29 8.92
N LEU A 63 -7.94 -1.62 8.91
CA LEU A 63 -6.88 -2.39 9.57
C LEU A 63 -5.53 -2.33 8.82
N THR A 64 -5.53 -1.92 7.56
CA THR A 64 -4.31 -1.86 6.74
C THR A 64 -3.27 -0.89 7.32
N ILE A 65 -3.71 0.24 7.93
CA ILE A 65 -2.80 1.22 8.53
C ILE A 65 -1.92 0.59 9.60
N PRO A 66 -2.46 0.06 10.71
CA PRO A 66 -1.63 -0.57 11.74
C PRO A 66 -0.97 -1.87 11.24
N ALA A 67 -1.63 -2.63 10.37
CA ALA A 67 -1.10 -3.88 9.85
C ALA A 67 0.21 -3.67 9.08
N ARG A 68 0.33 -2.66 8.24
CA ARG A 68 1.57 -2.38 7.49
C ARG A 68 2.75 -2.06 8.39
N ILE A 69 2.53 -1.35 9.49
CA ILE A 69 3.56 -1.03 10.46
C ILE A 69 3.99 -2.27 11.22
N ILE A 70 3.02 -3.02 11.75
CA ILE A 70 3.29 -4.23 12.55
C ILE A 70 3.99 -5.29 11.67
N VAL A 71 3.46 -5.54 10.48
CA VAL A 71 4.04 -6.50 9.53
C VAL A 71 5.40 -6.04 9.05
N GLY A 72 5.63 -4.73 8.88
CA GLY A 72 6.96 -4.18 8.56
C GLY A 72 8.01 -4.50 9.62
N MET A 73 7.65 -4.38 10.91
CA MET A 73 8.53 -4.79 12.00
C MET A 73 8.73 -6.32 12.06
N LEU A 74 7.67 -7.08 11.82
CA LEU A 74 7.72 -8.54 11.87
C LEU A 74 8.51 -9.13 10.71
N VAL A 75 8.38 -8.59 9.49
CA VAL A 75 9.13 -9.07 8.33
C VAL A 75 10.62 -8.83 8.49
N ASP A 76 11.02 -7.68 9.03
CA ASP A 76 12.44 -7.40 9.31
C ASP A 76 13.03 -8.39 10.34
N LYS A 77 12.19 -8.88 11.26
CA LYS A 77 12.62 -9.83 12.32
C LYS A 77 12.61 -11.29 11.87
N TYR A 78 11.54 -11.72 11.22
CA TYR A 78 11.26 -13.14 10.92
C TYR A 78 11.54 -13.55 9.47
N GLY A 79 11.68 -12.59 8.57
CA GLY A 79 11.93 -12.80 7.15
C GLY A 79 10.65 -12.87 6.30
N PRO A 80 10.76 -12.51 5.01
CA PRO A 80 9.61 -12.43 4.12
C PRO A 80 9.00 -13.79 3.77
N LYS A 81 9.78 -14.87 3.72
CA LYS A 81 9.29 -16.22 3.43
C LYS A 81 8.17 -16.63 4.38
N ILE A 82 8.45 -16.59 5.68
CA ILE A 82 7.50 -16.98 6.73
C ILE A 82 6.33 -16.00 6.78
N MET A 83 6.63 -14.71 6.75
CA MET A 83 5.60 -13.67 6.91
C MET A 83 4.58 -13.66 5.77
N TYR A 84 5.03 -13.89 4.50
CA TYR A 84 4.07 -13.94 3.38
C TYR A 84 3.20 -15.20 3.42
N SER A 85 3.80 -16.34 3.73
CA SER A 85 3.06 -17.59 3.86
C SER A 85 2.01 -17.52 4.96
N LEU A 86 2.34 -16.94 6.11
CA LEU A 86 1.39 -16.72 7.21
C LEU A 86 0.28 -15.73 6.81
N LEU A 87 0.63 -14.61 6.14
CA LEU A 87 -0.35 -13.63 5.69
C LEU A 87 -1.39 -14.27 4.76
N LEU A 88 -0.95 -15.02 3.75
CA LEU A 88 -1.86 -15.70 2.82
C LEU A 88 -2.68 -16.81 3.50
N GLY A 89 -2.04 -17.59 4.39
CA GLY A 89 -2.74 -18.64 5.14
C GLY A 89 -3.84 -18.09 6.04
N ILE A 90 -3.55 -17.05 6.83
CA ILE A 90 -4.55 -16.40 7.70
C ILE A 90 -5.67 -15.77 6.85
N SER A 91 -5.31 -15.12 5.72
CA SER A 91 -6.29 -14.53 4.80
C SER A 91 -7.27 -15.56 4.26
N SER A 92 -6.80 -16.77 3.96
CA SER A 92 -7.66 -17.87 3.51
C SER A 92 -8.77 -18.20 4.52
N PHE A 93 -8.40 -18.36 5.79
CA PHE A 93 -9.41 -18.65 6.84
C PHE A 93 -10.41 -17.51 6.99
N ILE A 94 -9.97 -16.25 6.89
CA ILE A 94 -10.88 -15.10 6.98
C ILE A 94 -11.79 -15.03 5.72
N CYS A 95 -11.31 -15.44 4.54
CA CYS A 95 -12.15 -15.57 3.34
C CYS A 95 -13.26 -16.59 3.53
N PHE A 96 -12.98 -17.75 4.16
CA PHE A 96 -14.01 -18.72 4.46
C PHE A 96 -15.01 -18.18 5.49
N PHE A 97 -14.54 -17.47 6.51
CA PHE A 97 -15.43 -16.79 7.46
C PHE A 97 -16.31 -15.76 6.75
N PHE A 98 -15.75 -14.96 5.82
CA PHE A 98 -16.53 -14.02 5.02
C PHE A 98 -17.58 -14.72 4.13
N ALA A 99 -17.22 -15.84 3.49
CA ALA A 99 -18.11 -16.62 2.65
C ALA A 99 -19.28 -17.26 3.44
N MET A 100 -19.08 -17.58 4.72
CA MET A 100 -20.08 -18.18 5.60
C MET A 100 -20.88 -17.14 6.41
N ALA A 101 -20.65 -15.85 6.21
CA ALA A 101 -21.32 -14.81 6.98
C ALA A 101 -22.83 -14.75 6.68
N ASP A 102 -23.65 -14.75 7.72
CA ASP A 102 -25.12 -14.71 7.64
C ASP A 102 -25.70 -13.41 8.21
N SER A 103 -24.86 -12.49 8.70
CA SER A 103 -25.26 -11.18 9.18
C SER A 103 -24.32 -10.09 8.70
N PHE A 104 -24.81 -8.84 8.73
CA PHE A 104 -24.00 -7.67 8.40
C PHE A 104 -22.78 -7.53 9.33
N GLU A 105 -22.93 -7.82 10.63
CA GLU A 105 -21.86 -7.73 11.61
C GLU A 105 -20.73 -8.73 11.30
N GLN A 106 -21.08 -9.95 10.88
CA GLN A 106 -20.10 -10.96 10.47
C GLN A 106 -19.38 -10.54 9.19
N LEU A 107 -20.12 -10.01 8.19
CA LEU A 107 -19.53 -9.43 6.98
C LEU A 107 -18.58 -8.28 7.32
N ALA A 108 -19.01 -7.35 8.16
CA ALA A 108 -18.22 -6.20 8.59
C ALA A 108 -16.96 -6.64 9.34
N ALA A 109 -17.07 -7.59 10.27
CA ALA A 109 -15.93 -8.14 11.01
C ALA A 109 -14.94 -8.83 10.07
N ALA A 110 -15.41 -9.66 9.13
CA ALA A 110 -14.56 -10.33 8.16
C ALA A 110 -13.82 -9.33 7.26
N ARG A 111 -14.51 -8.28 6.77
CA ARG A 111 -13.88 -7.24 5.93
C ARG A 111 -12.88 -6.40 6.70
N PHE A 112 -13.19 -6.05 7.94
CA PHE A 112 -12.21 -5.38 8.81
C PHE A 112 -10.95 -6.23 8.99
N MET A 113 -11.12 -7.53 9.33
CA MET A 113 -9.98 -8.44 9.49
C MET A 113 -9.18 -8.60 8.19
N LEU A 114 -9.84 -8.75 7.03
CA LEU A 114 -9.16 -8.87 5.74
C LEU A 114 -8.35 -7.63 5.36
N GLY A 115 -8.60 -6.48 5.96
CA GLY A 115 -7.78 -5.27 5.77
C GLY A 115 -6.29 -5.47 6.04
N PHE A 116 -5.90 -6.48 6.87
CA PHE A 116 -4.47 -6.74 7.13
C PHE A 116 -3.73 -7.28 5.89
N VAL A 117 -4.43 -7.85 4.92
CA VAL A 117 -3.86 -8.42 3.69
C VAL A 117 -3.09 -7.38 2.88
N GLY A 118 -3.51 -6.11 2.96
CA GLY A 118 -2.79 -4.99 2.35
C GLY A 118 -1.35 -4.80 2.84
N ALA A 119 -0.97 -5.45 3.95
CA ALA A 119 0.42 -5.49 4.44
C ALA A 119 1.32 -6.46 3.64
N GLY A 120 0.76 -7.31 2.77
CA GLY A 120 1.53 -8.15 1.85
C GLY A 120 2.51 -7.35 1.00
N PHE A 121 2.14 -6.11 0.65
CA PHE A 121 3.01 -5.19 -0.07
C PHE A 121 4.38 -5.01 0.62
N VAL A 122 4.37 -4.74 1.92
CA VAL A 122 5.58 -4.50 2.72
C VAL A 122 6.50 -5.73 2.76
N ILE A 123 5.91 -6.92 2.82
CA ILE A 123 6.66 -8.18 2.86
C ILE A 123 7.44 -8.39 1.55
N GLY A 124 6.80 -8.16 0.41
CA GLY A 124 7.47 -8.34 -0.87
C GLY A 124 8.50 -7.27 -1.17
N ILE A 125 8.28 -6.02 -0.77
CA ILE A 125 9.31 -4.98 -0.84
C ILE A 125 10.57 -5.44 -0.10
N ARG A 126 10.40 -6.00 1.10
CA ARG A 126 11.53 -6.56 1.85
C ARG A 126 12.20 -7.73 1.13
N MET A 127 11.41 -8.66 0.53
CA MET A 127 11.94 -9.77 -0.25
C MET A 127 12.76 -9.28 -1.45
N ILE A 128 12.18 -8.38 -2.27
CA ILE A 128 12.83 -7.88 -3.48
C ILE A 128 14.12 -7.14 -3.15
N SER A 129 14.12 -6.33 -2.09
CA SER A 129 15.30 -5.60 -1.65
C SER A 129 16.47 -6.50 -1.23
N GLU A 130 16.20 -7.75 -0.77
CA GLU A 130 17.26 -8.72 -0.44
C GLU A 130 17.86 -9.40 -1.67
N TRP A 131 17.09 -9.49 -2.78
CA TRP A 131 17.48 -10.24 -3.96
C TRP A 131 18.03 -9.36 -5.09
N TYR A 132 17.76 -8.04 -5.07
CA TYR A 132 18.14 -7.14 -6.15
C TYR A 132 19.14 -6.07 -5.69
N PRO A 133 20.15 -5.75 -6.53
CA PRO A 133 21.08 -4.66 -6.27
C PRO A 133 20.40 -3.30 -6.47
N ALA A 134 20.98 -2.24 -5.90
CA ALA A 134 20.45 -0.87 -5.95
C ALA A 134 20.08 -0.37 -7.37
N LYS A 135 20.88 -0.75 -8.38
CA LYS A 135 20.64 -0.37 -9.80
C LYS A 135 19.42 -1.01 -10.44
N GLN A 136 18.82 -2.03 -9.83
CA GLN A 136 17.70 -2.80 -10.39
C GLN A 136 16.54 -2.91 -9.41
N VAL A 137 16.72 -2.48 -8.16
CA VAL A 137 15.70 -2.65 -7.12
C VAL A 137 14.42 -1.90 -7.46
N GLY A 138 14.51 -0.69 -7.99
CA GLY A 138 13.35 0.13 -8.32
C GLY A 138 12.47 -0.50 -9.41
N VAL A 139 13.08 -1.01 -10.50
CA VAL A 139 12.30 -1.69 -11.53
C VAL A 139 11.71 -3.00 -11.01
N ALA A 140 12.44 -3.76 -10.19
CA ALA A 140 11.95 -5.02 -9.62
C ALA A 140 10.79 -4.78 -8.64
N GLU A 141 10.89 -3.77 -7.78
CA GLU A 141 9.79 -3.36 -6.87
C GLU A 141 8.61 -2.76 -7.63
N GLY A 142 8.86 -2.04 -8.71
CA GLY A 142 7.82 -1.54 -9.61
C GLY A 142 7.03 -2.67 -10.27
N ILE A 143 7.71 -3.73 -10.74
CA ILE A 143 7.08 -4.95 -11.28
C ILE A 143 6.29 -5.66 -10.18
N TYR A 144 6.90 -5.87 -9.02
CA TYR A 144 6.25 -6.50 -7.88
C TYR A 144 4.96 -5.77 -7.51
N GLY A 145 5.02 -4.46 -7.30
CA GLY A 145 3.88 -3.65 -6.93
C GLY A 145 2.84 -3.52 -8.04
N GLY A 146 3.26 -3.23 -9.27
CA GLY A 146 2.35 -2.99 -10.39
C GLY A 146 1.60 -4.24 -10.83
N TRP A 147 2.33 -5.36 -10.99
CA TRP A 147 1.70 -6.63 -11.39
C TRP A 147 0.90 -7.25 -10.25
N GLY A 148 1.31 -7.01 -8.99
CA GLY A 148 0.53 -7.44 -7.85
C GLY A 148 -0.79 -6.65 -7.72
N ASN A 149 -0.77 -5.32 -7.84
CA ASN A 149 -1.99 -4.49 -7.77
C ASN A 149 -3.02 -4.86 -8.85
N PHE A 150 -2.58 -5.39 -10.00
CA PHE A 150 -3.47 -5.89 -11.05
C PHE A 150 -4.42 -7.00 -10.55
N GLY A 151 -4.12 -7.66 -9.42
CA GLY A 151 -5.01 -8.64 -8.80
C GLY A 151 -6.41 -8.12 -8.52
N SER A 152 -6.57 -6.82 -8.20
CA SER A 152 -7.89 -6.20 -8.01
C SER A 152 -8.69 -6.11 -9.32
N ALA A 153 -8.04 -5.75 -10.42
CA ALA A 153 -8.66 -5.74 -11.74
C ALA A 153 -9.03 -7.15 -12.19
N ALA A 154 -8.15 -8.14 -11.97
CA ALA A 154 -8.43 -9.55 -12.26
C ALA A 154 -9.64 -10.07 -11.46
N ALA A 155 -9.74 -9.71 -10.18
CA ALA A 155 -10.92 -10.04 -9.36
C ALA A 155 -12.19 -9.41 -9.95
N ALA A 156 -12.14 -8.14 -10.32
CA ALA A 156 -13.28 -7.43 -10.91
C ALA A 156 -13.74 -8.04 -12.24
N MET A 157 -12.82 -8.52 -13.05
CA MET A 157 -13.11 -9.14 -14.35
C MET A 157 -13.60 -10.58 -14.25
N SER A 158 -13.19 -11.34 -13.22
CA SER A 158 -13.44 -12.78 -13.15
C SER A 158 -14.48 -13.20 -12.12
N LEU A 159 -14.50 -12.62 -10.92
CA LEU A 159 -15.33 -13.09 -9.83
C LEU A 159 -16.85 -13.03 -10.09
N PRO A 160 -17.41 -12.00 -10.77
CA PRO A 160 -18.82 -12.01 -11.11
C PRO A 160 -19.20 -13.20 -12.00
N THR A 161 -18.38 -13.50 -13.01
CA THR A 161 -18.59 -14.65 -13.89
C THR A 161 -18.49 -15.96 -13.11
N ILE A 162 -17.49 -16.09 -12.23
CA ILE A 162 -17.32 -17.26 -11.37
C ILE A 162 -18.54 -17.44 -10.46
N ALA A 163 -19.04 -16.35 -9.86
CA ALA A 163 -20.25 -16.39 -9.03
C ALA A 163 -21.47 -16.88 -9.83
N LEU A 164 -21.65 -16.40 -11.05
CA LEU A 164 -22.72 -16.87 -11.96
C LEU A 164 -22.58 -18.34 -12.33
N MET A 165 -21.34 -18.84 -12.52
CA MET A 165 -21.08 -20.27 -12.82
C MET A 165 -21.50 -21.20 -11.69
N PHE A 166 -21.31 -20.79 -10.44
CA PHE A 166 -21.81 -21.55 -9.29
C PHE A 166 -23.33 -21.46 -9.15
N GLY A 167 -23.93 -20.38 -9.67
CA GLY A 167 -25.37 -20.17 -9.71
C GLY A 167 -26.04 -19.89 -8.35
N GLY A 168 -27.32 -19.53 -8.41
CA GLY A 168 -28.11 -19.24 -7.23
C GLY A 168 -27.71 -17.97 -6.47
N GLU A 169 -28.39 -17.74 -5.35
CA GLU A 169 -28.16 -16.57 -4.49
C GLU A 169 -26.80 -16.63 -3.78
N ASP A 170 -26.26 -17.82 -3.56
CA ASP A 170 -25.00 -18.07 -2.85
C ASP A 170 -23.76 -18.11 -3.76
N GLY A 171 -23.89 -17.86 -5.06
CA GLY A 171 -22.77 -17.89 -6.00
C GLY A 171 -21.59 -17.01 -5.59
N TRP A 172 -21.85 -15.85 -4.98
CA TRP A 172 -20.83 -14.96 -4.46
C TRP A 172 -20.00 -15.59 -3.31
N ARG A 173 -20.64 -16.43 -2.47
CA ARG A 173 -19.97 -17.12 -1.35
C ARG A 173 -18.92 -18.09 -1.87
N TYR A 174 -19.25 -18.87 -2.90
CA TYR A 174 -18.33 -19.79 -3.54
C TYR A 174 -17.18 -19.06 -4.26
N ALA A 175 -17.48 -17.95 -4.92
CA ALA A 175 -16.45 -17.10 -5.56
C ALA A 175 -15.46 -16.55 -4.52
N VAL A 176 -15.93 -16.06 -3.37
CA VAL A 176 -15.09 -15.64 -2.25
C VAL A 176 -14.28 -16.80 -1.67
N ALA A 177 -14.91 -17.94 -1.41
CA ALA A 177 -14.25 -19.13 -0.88
C ALA A 177 -13.13 -19.61 -1.81
N LEU A 178 -13.33 -19.57 -3.12
CA LEU A 178 -12.31 -19.90 -4.12
C LEU A 178 -11.06 -19.02 -3.98
N THR A 179 -11.23 -17.73 -3.71
CA THR A 179 -10.07 -16.84 -3.46
C THR A 179 -9.31 -17.24 -2.19
N GLY A 180 -10.03 -17.73 -1.17
CA GLY A 180 -9.45 -18.30 0.05
C GLY A 180 -8.62 -19.56 -0.25
N VAL A 181 -9.17 -20.48 -1.07
CA VAL A 181 -8.45 -21.68 -1.51
C VAL A 181 -7.17 -21.30 -2.27
N MET A 182 -7.25 -20.35 -3.21
CA MET A 182 -6.07 -19.85 -3.93
C MET A 182 -4.99 -19.32 -2.98
N ALA A 183 -5.37 -18.53 -1.97
CA ALA A 183 -4.44 -17.99 -0.99
C ALA A 183 -3.78 -19.10 -0.17
N LEU A 184 -4.54 -20.11 0.28
CA LEU A 184 -4.02 -21.24 1.05
C LEU A 184 -3.00 -22.07 0.24
N VAL A 185 -3.38 -22.46 -0.96
CA VAL A 185 -2.52 -23.24 -1.85
C VAL A 185 -1.23 -22.47 -2.15
N TYR A 186 -1.35 -21.17 -2.44
CA TYR A 186 -0.18 -20.37 -2.74
C TYR A 186 0.70 -20.10 -1.50
N ALA A 187 0.13 -20.05 -0.30
CA ALA A 187 0.91 -19.98 0.94
C ALA A 187 1.89 -21.16 1.06
N PHE A 188 1.44 -22.39 0.76
CA PHE A 188 2.30 -23.58 0.74
C PHE A 188 3.33 -23.53 -0.39
N ILE A 189 2.92 -23.12 -1.61
CA ILE A 189 3.84 -22.99 -2.75
C ILE A 189 4.94 -21.99 -2.41
N TYR A 190 4.56 -20.80 -1.91
CA TYR A 190 5.51 -19.74 -1.57
C TYR A 190 6.50 -20.19 -0.48
N TYR A 191 6.00 -20.81 0.60
CA TYR A 191 6.84 -21.30 1.69
C TYR A 191 7.91 -22.30 1.21
N ASN A 192 7.56 -23.19 0.29
CA ASN A 192 8.47 -24.23 -0.19
C ASN A 192 9.38 -23.75 -1.35
N SER A 193 9.04 -22.64 -2.00
CA SER A 193 9.71 -22.23 -3.26
C SER A 193 10.66 -21.05 -3.10
N VAL A 194 10.61 -20.30 -1.98
CA VAL A 194 11.44 -19.11 -1.76
C VAL A 194 12.39 -19.25 -0.58
N THR A 195 13.45 -18.45 -0.59
CA THR A 195 14.34 -18.21 0.54
C THR A 195 14.43 -16.71 0.78
N ASP A 196 14.68 -16.28 2.01
CA ASP A 196 14.69 -14.86 2.39
C ASP A 196 15.81 -14.08 1.68
N THR A 197 16.95 -14.74 1.43
CA THR A 197 18.13 -14.14 0.79
C THR A 197 18.75 -15.11 -0.22
N PRO A 198 19.56 -14.61 -1.16
CA PRO A 198 20.42 -15.43 -1.99
C PRO A 198 21.36 -16.31 -1.15
N LYS A 199 21.77 -17.46 -1.70
CA LYS A 199 22.76 -18.34 -1.03
C LYS A 199 24.06 -17.58 -0.75
N GLY A 200 24.55 -17.66 0.50
CA GLY A 200 25.77 -17.00 0.92
C GLY A 200 25.56 -15.52 1.37
N SER A 201 24.36 -14.99 1.26
CA SER A 201 24.03 -13.66 1.77
C SER A 201 23.43 -13.72 3.16
N THR A 202 23.70 -12.66 3.96
CA THR A 202 23.16 -12.52 5.31
C THR A 202 21.88 -11.71 5.30
N TYR A 203 20.86 -12.19 6.02
CA TYR A 203 19.64 -11.42 6.26
C TYR A 203 19.87 -10.45 7.42
N PHE A 204 19.91 -9.15 7.14
CA PHE A 204 20.14 -8.12 8.17
C PHE A 204 18.87 -7.88 8.97
N LYS A 205 18.97 -8.16 10.30
CA LYS A 205 17.87 -7.94 11.25
C LYS A 205 18.07 -6.66 12.04
N PRO A 206 16.98 -5.96 12.44
CA PRO A 206 17.07 -4.87 13.39
C PRO A 206 17.71 -5.33 14.70
N LYS A 207 18.51 -4.48 15.32
CA LYS A 207 19.15 -4.78 16.63
C LYS A 207 18.13 -4.80 17.77
N LYS A 208 17.09 -3.98 17.66
CA LYS A 208 16.03 -3.82 18.67
C LYS A 208 14.68 -3.95 18.02
N SER A 209 13.65 -4.34 18.77
CA SER A 209 12.27 -4.47 18.33
C SER A 209 11.36 -3.51 19.09
N GLY A 210 10.23 -3.12 18.47
CA GLY A 210 9.23 -2.24 19.09
C GLY A 210 9.18 -0.83 18.52
N GLY A 211 10.08 -0.47 17.61
CA GLY A 211 10.12 0.81 16.89
C GLY A 211 11.30 0.87 15.95
N MET A 212 11.27 1.83 15.04
CA MET A 212 12.38 2.09 14.12
C MET A 212 13.56 2.71 14.86
N GLU A 213 14.76 2.20 14.60
CA GLU A 213 15.99 2.79 15.13
C GLU A 213 16.28 4.09 14.37
N VAL A 214 16.45 5.20 15.10
CA VAL A 214 16.89 6.49 14.52
C VAL A 214 18.27 6.86 15.01
N THR A 215 18.94 7.79 14.34
CA THR A 215 20.37 8.03 14.53
C THR A 215 20.69 9.40 15.11
N SER A 216 19.69 10.27 15.28
CA SER A 216 19.83 11.57 15.91
C SER A 216 18.61 11.94 16.77
N LYS A 217 18.79 12.93 17.69
CA LYS A 217 17.68 13.46 18.50
C LYS A 217 16.64 14.15 17.62
N GLY A 218 17.05 14.87 16.58
CA GLY A 218 16.13 15.50 15.63
C GLY A 218 15.28 14.48 14.88
N ASP A 219 15.89 13.39 14.41
CA ASP A 219 15.18 12.28 13.77
C ASP A 219 14.19 11.60 14.73
N PHE A 220 14.54 11.49 16.01
CA PHE A 220 13.64 10.94 17.02
C PHE A 220 12.35 11.76 17.16
N TYR A 221 12.47 13.08 17.30
CA TYR A 221 11.29 13.94 17.40
C TYR A 221 10.49 13.96 16.09
N LEU A 222 11.17 13.99 14.95
CA LEU A 222 10.51 13.92 13.65
C LEU A 222 9.74 12.62 13.49
N TYR A 223 10.31 11.49 13.92
CA TYR A 223 9.62 10.19 13.92
C TYR A 223 8.36 10.21 14.76
N LEU A 224 8.40 10.77 15.99
CA LEU A 224 7.21 10.91 16.83
C LEU A 224 6.12 11.73 16.16
N VAL A 225 6.47 12.86 15.55
CA VAL A 225 5.53 13.70 14.81
C VAL A 225 4.92 12.96 13.62
N MET A 226 5.74 12.23 12.87
CA MET A 226 5.30 11.46 11.70
C MET A 226 4.45 10.23 12.06
N THR A 227 4.35 9.83 13.33
CA THR A 227 3.39 8.79 13.74
C THR A 227 1.98 9.34 13.98
N ILE A 228 1.83 10.63 14.29
CA ILE A 228 0.53 11.26 14.63
C ILE A 228 -0.52 11.11 13.50
N PRO A 229 -0.21 11.37 12.21
CA PRO A 229 -1.21 11.27 11.13
C PRO A 229 -1.87 9.91 11.02
N MET A 230 -1.18 8.82 11.37
CA MET A 230 -1.73 7.47 11.35
C MET A 230 -2.82 7.29 12.42
N TYR A 231 -2.59 7.81 13.64
CA TYR A 231 -3.59 7.79 14.71
C TYR A 231 -4.74 8.75 14.40
N ALA A 232 -4.45 9.90 13.81
CA ALA A 232 -5.48 10.85 13.38
C ALA A 232 -6.39 10.22 12.30
N ALA A 233 -5.85 9.48 11.35
CA ALA A 233 -6.63 8.76 10.35
C ALA A 233 -7.51 7.67 10.96
N LEU A 234 -7.01 6.91 11.94
CA LEU A 234 -7.83 5.94 12.67
C LEU A 234 -8.92 6.60 13.51
N GLY A 235 -8.63 7.76 14.11
CA GLY A 235 -9.63 8.60 14.80
C GLY A 235 -10.70 9.12 13.83
N LEU A 236 -10.30 9.56 12.64
CA LEU A 236 -11.21 9.98 11.57
C LEU A 236 -12.11 8.84 11.10
N LEU A 237 -11.57 7.62 10.97
CA LEU A 237 -12.37 6.42 10.68
C LEU A 237 -13.39 6.14 11.80
N ALA A 238 -12.96 6.21 13.08
CA ALA A 238 -13.87 6.02 14.21
C ALA A 238 -14.99 7.07 14.22
N TRP A 239 -14.67 8.32 13.90
CA TRP A 239 -15.67 9.39 13.73
C TRP A 239 -16.66 9.06 12.60
N LYS A 240 -16.16 8.61 11.45
CA LYS A 240 -17.01 8.26 10.31
C LYS A 240 -17.98 7.10 10.61
N LEU A 241 -17.56 6.16 11.47
CA LEU A 241 -18.36 5.00 11.90
C LEU A 241 -19.27 5.32 13.09
N SER A 242 -19.11 6.47 13.77
CA SER A 242 -19.87 6.90 14.92
C SER A 242 -21.31 7.29 14.58
N PRO A 243 -22.15 7.62 15.56
CA PRO A 243 -23.48 8.16 15.33
C PRO A 243 -23.53 9.45 14.51
N ALA A 244 -22.43 10.20 14.49
CA ALA A 244 -22.28 11.41 13.64
C ALA A 244 -22.06 11.08 12.16
N GLY A 245 -21.72 9.81 11.82
CA GLY A 245 -21.48 9.35 10.46
C GLY A 245 -22.50 8.28 10.04
N VAL A 246 -22.05 7.02 9.95
CA VAL A 246 -22.88 5.88 9.47
C VAL A 246 -23.54 5.09 10.60
N SER A 247 -23.40 5.49 11.84
CA SER A 247 -24.02 4.89 13.03
C SER A 247 -23.74 3.39 13.23
N LEU A 248 -22.57 2.90 12.79
CA LEU A 248 -22.14 1.52 13.05
C LEU A 248 -21.64 1.36 14.49
N LEU A 249 -20.98 2.37 15.04
CA LEU A 249 -20.47 2.39 16.39
C LEU A 249 -21.35 3.23 17.29
N SER A 250 -21.61 2.77 18.53
CA SER A 250 -22.26 3.59 19.55
C SER A 250 -21.32 4.71 20.02
N ALA A 251 -21.88 5.77 20.61
CA ALA A 251 -21.10 6.88 21.18
C ALA A 251 -20.07 6.39 22.21
N GLY A 252 -20.47 5.45 23.08
CA GLY A 252 -19.57 4.87 24.09
C GLY A 252 -18.41 4.10 23.48
N ILE A 253 -18.66 3.29 22.45
CA ILE A 253 -17.60 2.55 21.72
C ILE A 253 -16.66 3.55 21.02
N THR A 254 -17.20 4.59 20.38
CA THR A 254 -16.39 5.60 19.72
C THR A 254 -15.46 6.32 20.71
N GLN A 255 -15.96 6.69 21.88
CA GLN A 255 -15.14 7.29 22.94
C GLN A 255 -14.07 6.32 23.44
N ALA A 256 -14.41 5.05 23.64
CA ALA A 256 -13.44 4.02 24.04
C ALA A 256 -12.35 3.84 22.99
N ILE A 257 -12.67 3.92 21.69
CA ILE A 257 -11.69 3.89 20.61
C ILE A 257 -10.75 5.10 20.68
N TYR A 258 -11.26 6.32 20.89
CA TYR A 258 -10.40 7.51 21.01
C TYR A 258 -9.45 7.40 22.20
N ILE A 259 -9.95 6.98 23.36
CA ILE A 259 -9.10 6.73 24.53
C ILE A 259 -8.05 5.67 24.22
N GLY A 260 -8.46 4.57 23.59
CA GLY A 260 -7.56 3.49 23.15
C GLY A 260 -6.47 3.97 22.19
N LEU A 261 -6.80 4.83 21.22
CA LEU A 261 -5.83 5.41 20.29
C LEU A 261 -4.80 6.30 20.99
N VAL A 262 -5.24 7.13 21.96
CA VAL A 262 -4.33 7.96 22.76
C VAL A 262 -3.41 7.09 23.61
N LEU A 263 -3.93 6.04 24.25
CA LEU A 263 -3.11 5.11 25.04
C LEU A 263 -2.13 4.33 24.18
N LEU A 264 -2.56 3.88 22.99
CA LEU A 264 -1.71 3.20 22.03
C LEU A 264 -0.60 4.11 21.50
N TYR A 265 -0.92 5.38 21.21
CA TYR A 265 0.10 6.36 20.83
C TYR A 265 1.12 6.56 21.95
N GLY A 266 0.66 6.75 23.19
CA GLY A 266 1.54 6.83 24.36
C GLY A 266 2.43 5.61 24.51
N TYR A 267 1.86 4.41 24.38
CA TYR A 267 2.61 3.15 24.38
C TYR A 267 3.65 3.10 23.26
N GLN A 268 3.28 3.48 22.04
CA GLN A 268 4.23 3.52 20.91
C GLN A 268 5.37 4.52 21.16
N VAL A 269 5.08 5.70 21.69
CA VAL A 269 6.11 6.68 22.07
C VAL A 269 7.09 6.08 23.08
N LEU A 270 6.59 5.35 24.08
CA LEU A 270 7.44 4.66 25.05
C LEU A 270 8.31 3.58 24.39
N GLN A 271 7.78 2.81 23.44
CA GLN A 271 8.56 1.80 22.71
C GLN A 271 9.63 2.45 21.82
N ILE A 272 9.28 3.49 21.09
CA ILE A 272 10.23 4.27 20.27
C ILE A 272 11.35 4.83 21.17
N TYR A 273 11.01 5.38 22.35
CA TYR A 273 11.99 5.88 23.30
C TYR A 273 12.91 4.76 23.80
N LYS A 274 12.36 3.60 24.22
CA LYS A 274 13.15 2.46 24.69
C LYS A 274 14.15 1.98 23.63
N VAL A 275 13.74 1.94 22.35
CA VAL A 275 14.61 1.54 21.25
C VAL A 275 15.73 2.56 21.04
N ASN A 276 15.44 3.86 21.20
CA ASN A 276 16.33 4.95 20.82
C ASN A 276 16.99 5.69 21.99
N LYS A 277 16.80 5.25 23.24
CA LYS A 277 17.32 5.97 24.43
C LYS A 277 18.83 6.26 24.38
N ASP A 278 19.60 5.37 23.73
CA ASP A 278 21.08 5.47 23.69
C ASP A 278 21.55 6.70 22.88
N ILE A 279 20.77 7.22 21.93
CA ILE A 279 21.12 8.44 21.17
C ILE A 279 21.13 9.71 22.05
N PHE A 280 20.46 9.68 23.20
CA PHE A 280 20.47 10.79 24.15
C PHE A 280 21.74 10.83 25.00
N VAL A 281 22.44 9.68 25.13
CA VAL A 281 23.66 9.51 25.93
C VAL A 281 24.91 9.53 25.04
N LYS A 282 24.89 8.78 23.93
CA LYS A 282 26.02 8.65 23.01
C LYS A 282 25.59 8.93 21.57
N PRO A 283 26.30 9.83 20.83
CA PRO A 283 26.01 10.04 19.41
C PRO A 283 26.36 8.79 18.61
N VAL A 284 25.52 8.46 17.63
CA VAL A 284 25.79 7.37 16.68
C VAL A 284 26.96 7.79 15.77
N PRO A 285 27.95 6.91 15.51
CA PRO A 285 29.03 7.19 14.57
C PRO A 285 28.51 7.59 13.19
N LYS A 286 29.13 8.57 12.54
CA LYS A 286 28.67 9.12 11.25
C LYS A 286 28.46 8.05 10.17
N ILE A 287 29.31 7.02 10.12
CA ILE A 287 29.20 5.93 9.15
C ILE A 287 27.91 5.10 9.29
N HIS A 288 27.30 5.09 10.48
CA HIS A 288 26.08 4.34 10.76
C HIS A 288 24.82 5.20 10.74
N GLN A 289 24.97 6.53 10.56
CA GLN A 289 23.84 7.44 10.52
C GLN A 289 23.07 7.32 9.22
N TYR A 290 21.75 7.49 9.32
CA TYR A 290 20.86 7.82 8.21
C TYR A 290 19.93 8.95 8.65
N LYS A 291 19.29 9.63 7.73
CA LYS A 291 18.40 10.76 8.04
C LYS A 291 16.94 10.31 7.96
N PHE A 292 16.22 10.35 9.07
CA PHE A 292 14.78 10.02 9.09
C PHE A 292 13.93 10.94 8.20
N LYS A 293 14.42 12.15 7.88
CA LYS A 293 13.75 13.03 6.90
C LYS A 293 13.49 12.34 5.55
N GLN A 294 14.33 11.36 5.16
CA GLN A 294 14.12 10.59 3.94
C GLN A 294 12.83 9.76 4.03
N VAL A 295 12.62 9.11 5.18
CA VAL A 295 11.39 8.37 5.47
C VAL A 295 10.19 9.31 5.42
N ALA A 296 10.27 10.46 6.10
CA ALA A 296 9.18 11.45 6.13
C ALA A 296 8.79 11.95 4.73
N VAL A 297 9.76 12.19 3.85
CA VAL A 297 9.48 12.58 2.46
C VAL A 297 8.81 11.45 1.68
N LEU A 298 9.28 10.21 1.85
CA LEU A 298 8.69 9.04 1.19
C LEU A 298 7.25 8.79 1.69
N ASP A 299 7.00 8.98 2.97
CA ASP A 299 5.67 8.90 3.58
C ASP A 299 4.70 9.88 2.92
N LEU A 300 5.09 11.16 2.81
CA LEU A 300 4.27 12.19 2.16
C LEU A 300 4.10 11.92 0.65
N ALA A 301 5.15 11.46 -0.02
CA ALA A 301 5.07 11.11 -1.44
C ALA A 301 4.10 9.95 -1.68
N TYR A 302 4.11 8.92 -0.81
CA TYR A 302 3.22 7.78 -0.95
C TYR A 302 1.78 8.11 -0.51
N LEU A 303 1.60 9.04 0.43
CA LEU A 303 0.29 9.62 0.75
C LEU A 303 -0.34 10.27 -0.49
N ALA A 304 0.44 11.07 -1.24
CA ALA A 304 -0.06 11.75 -2.43
C ALA A 304 -0.27 10.80 -3.62
N THR A 305 0.61 9.82 -3.82
CA THR A 305 0.52 8.86 -4.95
C THR A 305 -0.49 7.76 -4.64
N PHE A 306 -0.16 6.77 -3.82
CA PHE A 306 -1.02 5.63 -3.53
C PHE A 306 -2.33 6.02 -2.81
N GLY A 307 -2.28 7.03 -1.94
CA GLY A 307 -3.48 7.55 -1.28
C GLY A 307 -4.50 8.10 -2.27
N SER A 308 -4.04 8.86 -3.26
CA SER A 308 -4.91 9.36 -4.32
C SER A 308 -5.37 8.25 -5.28
N GLU A 309 -4.50 7.28 -5.60
CA GLU A 309 -4.89 6.12 -6.41
C GLU A 309 -6.07 5.39 -5.81
N LEU A 310 -5.99 4.98 -4.54
CA LEU A 310 -7.07 4.25 -3.88
C LEU A 310 -8.37 5.05 -3.82
N ALA A 311 -8.28 6.35 -3.53
CA ALA A 311 -9.44 7.21 -3.46
C ALA A 311 -10.11 7.39 -4.84
N VAL A 312 -9.32 7.61 -5.87
CA VAL A 312 -9.84 7.82 -7.23
C VAL A 312 -10.41 6.54 -7.83
N ILE A 313 -9.72 5.40 -7.71
CA ILE A 313 -10.26 4.10 -8.16
C ILE A 313 -11.63 3.83 -7.53
N SER A 314 -11.82 4.20 -6.26
CA SER A 314 -13.08 3.98 -5.56
C SER A 314 -14.23 4.83 -6.10
N MET A 315 -13.96 6.06 -6.58
CA MET A 315 -15.01 7.03 -6.97
C MET A 315 -15.16 7.22 -8.48
N LEU A 316 -14.15 6.87 -9.28
CA LEU A 316 -14.10 7.19 -10.70
C LEU A 316 -15.25 6.58 -11.53
N PRO A 317 -15.70 5.33 -11.29
CA PRO A 317 -16.87 4.79 -11.97
C PRO A 317 -18.12 5.63 -11.74
N LEU A 318 -18.38 6.01 -10.49
CA LEU A 318 -19.53 6.85 -10.14
C LEU A 318 -19.41 8.25 -10.76
N PHE A 319 -18.22 8.83 -10.75
CA PHE A 319 -17.95 10.12 -11.39
C PHE A 319 -18.25 10.08 -12.88
N PHE A 320 -17.79 9.06 -13.62
CA PHE A 320 -18.08 8.92 -15.04
C PHE A 320 -19.56 8.68 -15.32
N SER A 321 -20.21 7.80 -14.53
CA SER A 321 -21.65 7.55 -14.69
C SER A 321 -22.47 8.83 -14.52
N ASN A 322 -22.20 9.59 -13.47
CA ASN A 322 -22.93 10.83 -13.17
C ASN A 322 -22.60 11.99 -14.13
N THR A 323 -21.35 12.05 -14.63
CA THR A 323 -20.92 13.16 -15.49
C THR A 323 -21.37 12.99 -16.94
N PHE A 324 -21.36 11.75 -17.44
CA PHE A 324 -21.60 11.45 -18.86
C PHE A 324 -22.93 10.71 -19.11
N ASP A 325 -23.72 10.49 -18.07
CA ASP A 325 -25.02 9.78 -18.14
C ASP A 325 -24.91 8.40 -18.84
N ILE A 326 -23.88 7.64 -18.46
CA ILE A 326 -23.60 6.29 -18.98
C ILE A 326 -23.93 5.21 -17.95
N THR A 327 -24.12 3.98 -18.44
CA THR A 327 -24.43 2.84 -17.57
C THR A 327 -23.28 2.53 -16.63
N ALA A 328 -23.59 1.93 -15.48
CA ALA A 328 -22.59 1.52 -14.49
C ALA A 328 -21.53 0.57 -15.08
N VAL A 329 -21.91 -0.31 -16.01
CA VAL A 329 -20.99 -1.22 -16.70
C VAL A 329 -20.02 -0.45 -17.57
N GLN A 330 -20.51 0.48 -18.38
CA GLN A 330 -19.66 1.33 -19.23
C GLN A 330 -18.72 2.19 -18.38
N ALA A 331 -19.26 2.82 -17.35
CA ALA A 331 -18.47 3.63 -16.41
C ALA A 331 -17.36 2.80 -15.71
N GLY A 332 -17.67 1.60 -15.29
CA GLY A 332 -16.70 0.67 -14.70
C GLY A 332 -15.58 0.28 -15.65
N ILE A 333 -15.93 -0.07 -16.92
CA ILE A 333 -14.93 -0.40 -17.95
C ILE A 333 -14.01 0.79 -18.23
N LEU A 334 -14.57 1.99 -18.41
CA LEU A 334 -13.80 3.19 -18.72
C LEU A 334 -12.91 3.60 -17.53
N ALA A 335 -13.42 3.51 -16.30
CA ALA A 335 -12.68 3.80 -15.09
C ALA A 335 -11.54 2.79 -14.83
N SER A 336 -11.70 1.53 -15.27
CA SER A 336 -10.66 0.50 -15.09
C SER A 336 -9.35 0.85 -15.80
N GLY A 337 -9.37 1.71 -16.82
CA GLY A 337 -8.18 2.23 -17.49
C GLY A 337 -7.21 2.90 -16.52
N PHE A 338 -7.70 3.58 -15.48
CA PHE A 338 -6.87 4.17 -14.44
C PHE A 338 -6.07 3.10 -13.68
N ALA A 339 -6.70 2.03 -13.22
CA ALA A 339 -6.04 0.95 -12.50
C ALA A 339 -5.16 0.08 -13.41
N PHE A 340 -5.54 -0.09 -14.67
CA PHE A 340 -4.78 -0.87 -15.65
C PHE A 340 -3.37 -0.32 -15.89
N MET A 341 -3.20 1.00 -15.77
CA MET A 341 -1.90 1.65 -15.92
C MET A 341 -0.83 1.12 -14.95
N ASN A 342 -1.21 0.50 -13.82
CA ASN A 342 -0.28 -0.12 -12.86
C ASN A 342 0.68 -1.13 -13.48
N LEU A 343 0.22 -1.89 -14.48
CA LEU A 343 1.05 -2.89 -15.15
C LEU A 343 2.27 -2.27 -15.84
N ILE A 344 2.16 -1.02 -16.27
CA ILE A 344 3.18 -0.34 -17.10
C ILE A 344 3.85 0.78 -16.32
N SER A 345 3.06 1.64 -15.68
CA SER A 345 3.55 2.89 -15.10
C SER A 345 4.44 2.67 -13.89
N ARG A 346 4.07 1.75 -13.00
CA ARG A 346 4.83 1.48 -11.78
C ARG A 346 6.21 0.89 -12.05
N PRO A 347 6.37 -0.13 -12.93
CA PRO A 347 7.68 -0.58 -13.38
C PRO A 347 8.52 0.51 -14.07
N ILE A 348 7.89 1.34 -14.91
CA ILE A 348 8.55 2.45 -15.61
C ILE A 348 9.07 3.48 -14.60
N GLY A 349 8.26 3.85 -13.59
CA GLY A 349 8.65 4.78 -12.53
C GLY A 349 9.87 4.26 -11.75
N GLY A 350 9.87 2.99 -11.37
CA GLY A 350 11.01 2.32 -10.76
C GLY A 350 12.26 2.33 -11.65
N TYR A 351 12.10 1.96 -12.93
CA TYR A 351 13.20 1.96 -13.89
C TYR A 351 13.80 3.36 -14.13
N PHE A 352 12.97 4.37 -14.27
CA PHE A 352 13.45 5.75 -14.44
C PHE A 352 14.13 6.24 -13.17
N SER A 353 13.62 5.87 -12.00
CA SER A 353 14.25 6.17 -10.72
C SER A 353 15.64 5.55 -10.62
N ASP A 354 15.80 4.28 -11.02
CA ASP A 354 17.08 3.59 -11.04
C ASP A 354 18.10 4.21 -12.00
N ARG A 355 17.63 4.76 -13.14
CA ARG A 355 18.50 5.20 -14.24
C ARG A 355 18.80 6.70 -14.26
N PHE A 356 17.80 7.52 -13.95
CA PHE A 356 17.88 8.98 -14.14
C PHE A 356 17.99 9.78 -12.85
N GLY A 357 18.02 9.10 -11.71
CA GLY A 357 18.07 9.68 -10.37
C GLY A 357 16.75 9.62 -9.64
N ARG A 358 16.83 9.31 -8.35
CA ARG A 358 15.69 9.01 -7.48
C ARG A 358 14.83 10.26 -7.24
N LYS A 359 15.46 11.34 -6.77
CA LYS A 359 14.78 12.61 -6.48
C LYS A 359 14.20 13.24 -7.74
N LYS A 360 14.95 13.22 -8.85
CA LYS A 360 14.50 13.80 -10.12
C LYS A 360 13.26 13.10 -10.65
N THR A 361 13.26 11.77 -10.70
CA THR A 361 12.12 10.97 -11.16
C THR A 361 10.92 11.20 -10.29
N LEU A 362 11.08 11.17 -8.95
CA LEU A 362 9.97 11.41 -8.02
C LEU A 362 9.40 12.83 -8.20
N SER A 363 10.25 13.85 -8.35
CA SER A 363 9.81 15.24 -8.60
C SER A 363 8.98 15.36 -9.88
N ILE A 364 9.40 14.70 -10.98
CA ILE A 364 8.67 14.70 -12.25
C ILE A 364 7.30 13.99 -12.07
N CYS A 365 7.27 12.84 -11.42
CA CYS A 365 6.03 12.10 -11.19
C CYS A 365 5.04 12.90 -10.34
N ILE A 366 5.47 13.50 -9.23
CA ILE A 366 4.59 14.33 -8.37
C ILE A 366 4.12 15.60 -9.10
N SER A 367 4.97 16.22 -9.93
CA SER A 367 4.55 17.36 -10.77
C SER A 367 3.48 16.94 -11.79
N GLY A 368 3.69 15.80 -12.47
CA GLY A 368 2.73 15.26 -13.43
C GLY A 368 1.41 14.87 -12.77
N LEU A 369 1.46 14.31 -11.54
CA LEU A 369 0.29 14.01 -10.72
C LEU A 369 -0.49 15.31 -10.38
N ALA A 370 0.20 16.35 -9.94
CA ALA A 370 -0.44 17.64 -9.61
C ALA A 370 -1.17 18.22 -10.83
N VAL A 371 -0.51 18.26 -11.99
CA VAL A 371 -1.10 18.73 -13.25
C VAL A 371 -2.25 17.81 -13.68
N GLY A 372 -2.06 16.48 -13.59
CA GLY A 372 -3.07 15.50 -13.97
C GLY A 372 -4.36 15.66 -13.17
N TYR A 373 -4.31 15.78 -11.86
CA TYR A 373 -5.50 16.00 -11.03
C TYR A 373 -6.10 17.40 -11.23
N TYR A 374 -5.28 18.41 -11.50
CA TYR A 374 -5.81 19.70 -11.92
C TYR A 374 -6.62 19.58 -13.21
N VAL A 375 -6.12 18.89 -14.23
CA VAL A 375 -6.85 18.63 -15.49
C VAL A 375 -8.12 17.83 -15.21
N MET A 376 -8.06 16.79 -14.37
CA MET A 376 -9.26 16.01 -14.00
C MET A 376 -10.32 16.87 -13.30
N SER A 377 -9.94 17.90 -12.56
CA SER A 377 -10.89 18.82 -11.93
C SER A 377 -11.68 19.68 -12.92
N LEU A 378 -11.21 19.79 -14.17
CA LEU A 378 -11.86 20.54 -15.24
C LEU A 378 -12.84 19.68 -16.06
N ILE A 379 -12.91 18.36 -15.81
CA ILE A 379 -13.80 17.46 -16.56
C ILE A 379 -15.26 17.78 -16.23
N THR A 380 -16.04 18.07 -17.29
CA THR A 380 -17.47 18.33 -17.23
C THR A 380 -18.21 17.47 -18.26
N ALA A 381 -19.54 17.50 -18.25
CA ALA A 381 -20.38 16.80 -19.22
C ALA A 381 -20.16 17.26 -20.68
N GLU A 382 -19.58 18.44 -20.90
CA GLU A 382 -19.27 18.97 -22.22
C GLU A 382 -18.04 18.31 -22.87
N TRP A 383 -17.22 17.61 -22.08
CA TRP A 383 -16.06 16.90 -22.61
C TRP A 383 -16.48 15.68 -23.43
N ALA A 384 -15.80 15.44 -24.55
CA ALA A 384 -15.91 14.12 -25.17
C ALA A 384 -15.31 13.08 -24.21
N ILE A 385 -16.07 12.01 -23.91
CA ILE A 385 -15.72 10.99 -22.92
C ILE A 385 -14.34 10.39 -23.16
N VAL A 386 -13.92 10.26 -24.43
CA VAL A 386 -12.60 9.74 -24.79
C VAL A 386 -11.49 10.63 -24.22
N PHE A 387 -11.61 11.95 -24.27
CA PHE A 387 -10.61 12.87 -23.72
C PHE A 387 -10.61 12.83 -22.19
N ALA A 388 -11.78 12.68 -21.56
CA ALA A 388 -11.85 12.50 -20.11
C ALA A 388 -11.12 11.21 -19.67
N VAL A 389 -11.35 10.08 -20.35
CA VAL A 389 -10.66 8.81 -20.09
C VAL A 389 -9.15 8.96 -20.32
N MET A 390 -8.73 9.58 -21.42
CA MET A 390 -7.31 9.82 -21.70
C MET A 390 -6.66 10.68 -20.61
N ALA A 391 -7.33 11.74 -20.17
CA ALA A 391 -6.85 12.59 -19.08
C ALA A 391 -6.66 11.81 -17.77
N THR A 392 -7.61 10.94 -17.42
CA THR A 392 -7.49 10.09 -16.23
C THR A 392 -6.35 9.07 -16.36
N MET A 393 -6.15 8.47 -17.54
CA MET A 393 -5.05 7.52 -17.77
C MET A 393 -3.68 8.22 -17.74
N VAL A 394 -3.56 9.41 -18.29
CA VAL A 394 -2.31 10.20 -18.21
C VAL A 394 -2.02 10.61 -16.78
N CYS A 395 -3.02 11.06 -16.01
CA CYS A 395 -2.86 11.32 -14.59
C CYS A 395 -2.39 10.07 -13.84
N SER A 396 -3.06 8.95 -14.07
CA SER A 396 -2.73 7.65 -13.48
C SER A 396 -1.30 7.21 -13.78
N PHE A 397 -0.79 7.47 -14.99
CA PHE A 397 0.60 7.19 -15.32
C PHE A 397 1.56 7.84 -14.32
N PHE A 398 1.40 9.13 -14.04
CA PHE A 398 2.27 9.84 -13.10
C PHE A 398 2.06 9.40 -11.65
N VAL A 399 0.82 9.12 -11.26
CA VAL A 399 0.47 8.61 -9.93
C VAL A 399 1.24 7.31 -9.66
N GLN A 400 1.08 6.32 -10.52
CA GLN A 400 1.61 4.99 -10.33
C GLN A 400 3.12 4.90 -10.63
N ALA A 401 3.63 5.70 -11.58
CA ALA A 401 5.08 5.86 -11.75
C ALA A 401 5.72 6.48 -10.51
N GLY A 402 5.03 7.43 -9.86
CA GLY A 402 5.45 8.01 -8.58
C GLY A 402 5.53 6.96 -7.47
N GLU A 403 4.59 6.02 -7.41
CA GLU A 403 4.63 4.92 -6.46
C GLU A 403 5.86 4.02 -6.66
N GLY A 404 6.16 3.66 -7.91
CA GLY A 404 7.37 2.93 -8.25
C GLY A 404 8.64 3.68 -7.86
N ALA A 405 8.66 5.00 -8.10
CA ALA A 405 9.78 5.85 -7.72
C ALA A 405 9.98 5.97 -6.20
N VAL A 406 8.90 6.02 -5.40
CA VAL A 406 8.99 6.02 -3.92
C VAL A 406 9.67 4.75 -3.44
N PHE A 407 9.18 3.59 -3.89
CA PHE A 407 9.71 2.31 -3.39
C PHE A 407 11.09 1.98 -3.94
N ALA A 408 11.51 2.54 -5.05
CA ALA A 408 12.89 2.49 -5.51
C ALA A 408 13.89 3.12 -4.52
N VAL A 409 13.43 4.00 -3.61
CA VAL A 409 14.27 4.66 -2.60
C VAL A 409 14.23 3.93 -1.25
N VAL A 410 13.11 3.32 -0.89
CA VAL A 410 12.88 2.71 0.44
C VAL A 410 14.04 1.82 0.92
N PRO A 411 14.53 0.83 0.17
CA PRO A 411 15.61 -0.04 0.63
C PRO A 411 16.98 0.66 0.71
N LEU A 412 17.10 1.84 0.09
CA LEU A 412 18.33 2.62 0.07
C LEU A 412 18.45 3.58 1.27
N VAL A 413 17.41 3.71 2.09
CA VAL A 413 17.46 4.50 3.33
C VAL A 413 18.29 3.76 4.38
N LYS A 414 17.92 2.51 4.68
CA LYS A 414 18.65 1.62 5.60
C LYS A 414 18.22 0.17 5.38
N ARG A 415 19.14 -0.69 4.93
CA ARG A 415 18.83 -2.06 4.48
C ARG A 415 18.08 -2.88 5.53
N ARG A 416 18.59 -2.90 6.78
CA ARG A 416 18.00 -3.67 7.87
C ARG A 416 16.63 -3.16 8.35
N LEU A 417 16.23 -1.96 7.95
CA LEU A 417 14.97 -1.32 8.33
C LEU A 417 13.99 -1.21 7.14
N THR A 418 14.30 -1.85 6.01
CA THR A 418 13.50 -1.74 4.77
C THR A 418 12.02 -2.06 5.01
N GLY A 419 11.72 -3.13 5.77
CA GLY A 419 10.32 -3.48 6.07
C GLY A 419 9.63 -2.44 6.94
N GLN A 420 10.32 -1.85 7.91
CA GLN A 420 9.76 -0.80 8.77
C GLN A 420 9.53 0.51 7.98
N VAL A 421 10.49 0.89 7.14
CA VAL A 421 10.35 2.07 6.25
C VAL A 421 9.21 1.85 5.24
N ALA A 422 9.16 0.68 4.60
CA ALA A 422 8.09 0.29 3.69
C ALA A 422 6.73 0.25 4.40
N GLY A 423 6.72 -0.23 5.65
CA GLY A 423 5.52 -0.27 6.49
C GLY A 423 4.97 1.12 6.79
N MET A 424 5.85 2.05 7.15
CA MET A 424 5.48 3.43 7.45
C MET A 424 5.00 4.16 6.20
N ALA A 425 5.76 4.12 5.11
CA ALA A 425 5.36 4.71 3.83
C ALA A 425 4.03 4.11 3.32
N GLY A 426 3.90 2.77 3.39
CA GLY A 426 2.67 2.09 3.03
C GLY A 426 1.46 2.49 3.88
N ALA A 427 1.64 2.67 5.20
CA ALA A 427 0.59 3.17 6.09
C ALA A 427 0.16 4.59 5.72
N TYR A 428 1.13 5.46 5.38
CA TYR A 428 0.85 6.82 4.91
C TYR A 428 0.02 6.86 3.61
N GLY A 429 0.28 5.93 2.68
CA GLY A 429 -0.58 5.79 1.50
C GLY A 429 -2.04 5.51 1.89
N THR A 430 -2.27 4.64 2.88
CA THR A 430 -3.63 4.37 3.39
C THR A 430 -4.21 5.56 4.16
N VAL A 431 -3.39 6.30 4.93
CA VAL A 431 -3.78 7.58 5.56
C VAL A 431 -4.26 8.57 4.49
N GLY A 432 -3.54 8.67 3.37
CA GLY A 432 -3.96 9.49 2.23
C GLY A 432 -5.32 9.08 1.69
N ALA A 433 -5.54 7.80 1.44
CA ALA A 433 -6.82 7.28 0.95
C ALA A 433 -7.99 7.63 1.89
N VAL A 434 -7.84 7.40 3.19
CA VAL A 434 -8.84 7.74 4.21
C VAL A 434 -9.13 9.23 4.22
N THR A 435 -8.08 10.04 4.17
CA THR A 435 -8.21 11.51 4.19
C THR A 435 -8.93 11.99 2.93
N PHE A 436 -8.51 11.57 1.75
CA PHE A 436 -9.12 11.98 0.48
C PHE A 436 -10.57 11.52 0.36
N LEU A 437 -10.89 10.27 0.70
CA LEU A 437 -12.26 9.75 0.69
C LEU A 437 -13.15 10.47 1.72
N THR A 438 -12.58 10.89 2.83
CA THR A 438 -13.32 11.71 3.80
C THR A 438 -13.60 13.10 3.21
N VAL A 439 -12.62 13.75 2.60
CA VAL A 439 -12.82 15.04 1.91
C VAL A 439 -13.91 14.92 0.83
N LEU A 440 -13.89 13.85 0.03
CA LEU A 440 -14.91 13.58 -0.99
C LEU A 440 -16.34 13.53 -0.40
N SER A 441 -16.49 13.22 0.88
CA SER A 441 -17.83 13.19 1.51
C SER A 441 -18.43 14.59 1.71
N PHE A 442 -17.63 15.66 1.59
CA PHE A 442 -18.06 17.05 1.86
C PHE A 442 -17.96 17.96 0.64
N VAL A 443 -17.30 17.54 -0.43
CA VAL A 443 -17.04 18.38 -1.61
C VAL A 443 -17.45 17.69 -2.91
N SER A 444 -17.55 18.47 -3.99
CA SER A 444 -17.75 17.91 -5.34
C SER A 444 -16.51 17.12 -5.82
N ALA A 445 -16.69 16.27 -6.82
CA ALA A 445 -15.60 15.53 -7.45
C ALA A 445 -14.51 16.46 -8.01
N GLN A 446 -14.90 17.59 -8.60
CA GLN A 446 -13.97 18.60 -9.11
C GLN A 446 -13.11 19.19 -7.98
N THR A 447 -13.72 19.60 -6.89
CA THR A 447 -13.02 20.12 -5.70
C THR A 447 -12.14 19.05 -5.07
N PHE A 448 -12.59 17.80 -5.04
CA PHE A 448 -11.81 16.67 -4.56
C PHE A 448 -10.51 16.50 -5.37
N PHE A 449 -10.57 16.54 -6.70
CA PHE A 449 -9.36 16.48 -7.53
C PHE A 449 -8.43 17.68 -7.29
N LEU A 450 -8.97 18.90 -7.08
CA LEU A 450 -8.17 20.07 -6.72
C LEU A 450 -7.47 19.91 -5.38
N VAL A 451 -8.10 19.31 -4.38
CA VAL A 451 -7.47 19.03 -3.08
C VAL A 451 -6.31 18.07 -3.24
N ILE A 452 -6.46 17.02 -4.07
CA ILE A 452 -5.34 16.10 -4.36
C ILE A 452 -4.22 16.85 -5.09
N ALA A 453 -4.53 17.67 -6.09
CA ALA A 453 -3.54 18.48 -6.81
C ALA A 453 -2.78 19.42 -5.84
N GLY A 454 -3.48 20.08 -4.93
CA GLY A 454 -2.87 20.93 -3.89
C GLY A 454 -1.97 20.16 -2.94
N THR A 455 -2.40 18.96 -2.52
CA THR A 455 -1.57 18.05 -1.70
C THR A 455 -0.31 17.62 -2.43
N ALA A 456 -0.41 17.37 -3.74
CA ALA A 456 0.74 17.04 -4.57
C ALA A 456 1.75 18.20 -4.67
N VAL A 457 1.30 19.44 -4.74
CA VAL A 457 2.19 20.63 -4.71
C VAL A 457 2.94 20.70 -3.38
N VAL A 458 2.27 20.51 -2.26
CA VAL A 458 2.91 20.46 -0.94
C VAL A 458 3.92 19.31 -0.87
N THR A 459 3.56 18.15 -1.39
CA THR A 459 4.46 16.98 -1.47
C THR A 459 5.66 17.25 -2.35
N LEU A 460 5.49 17.94 -3.49
CA LEU A 460 6.60 18.33 -4.37
C LEU A 460 7.62 19.21 -3.63
N ILE A 461 7.14 20.15 -2.81
CA ILE A 461 8.02 20.96 -1.96
C ILE A 461 8.78 20.06 -0.97
N ALA A 462 8.11 19.12 -0.32
CA ALA A 462 8.75 18.17 0.59
C ALA A 462 9.80 17.31 -0.12
N VAL A 463 9.57 16.87 -1.36
CA VAL A 463 10.53 16.09 -2.16
C VAL A 463 11.81 16.89 -2.42
N GLN A 464 11.78 18.22 -2.47
CA GLN A 464 13.00 19.02 -2.64
C GLN A 464 13.98 18.88 -1.45
N PHE A 465 13.48 18.50 -0.27
CA PHE A 465 14.31 18.22 0.91
C PHE A 465 14.89 16.80 0.93
N MET A 466 14.51 15.93 -0.03
CA MET A 466 15.10 14.61 -0.17
C MET A 466 16.57 14.73 -0.61
N ASP A 467 17.45 14.00 0.07
CA ASP A 467 18.82 13.82 -0.40
C ASP A 467 18.83 12.68 -1.43
N GLU A 468 19.55 12.87 -2.55
CA GLU A 468 19.75 11.78 -3.52
C GLU A 468 20.54 10.65 -2.84
N PRO A 469 20.06 9.40 -2.83
CA PRO A 469 20.86 8.28 -2.34
C PRO A 469 22.15 8.17 -3.17
N SER A 470 23.31 8.22 -2.49
CA SER A 470 24.60 8.19 -3.15
C SER A 470 25.67 7.56 -2.26
N GLY A 471 26.71 7.00 -2.89
CA GLY A 471 27.83 6.38 -2.18
C GLY A 471 27.49 4.99 -1.64
N GLN A 472 27.86 4.73 -0.40
CA GLN A 472 27.72 3.43 0.25
C GLN A 472 27.05 3.58 1.62
N MET A 473 26.15 2.65 1.95
CA MET A 473 25.63 2.50 3.30
C MET A 473 26.37 1.40 4.05
N SER A 474 26.60 1.60 5.35
CA SER A 474 27.21 0.59 6.20
C SER A 474 26.14 -0.27 6.89
N GLU A 475 26.35 -1.57 6.90
CA GLU A 475 25.60 -2.50 7.76
C GLU A 475 26.56 -3.32 8.63
N ILE A 476 26.14 -3.59 9.86
CA ILE A 476 26.93 -4.36 10.82
C ILE A 476 26.54 -5.82 10.68
N MET A 477 27.52 -6.66 10.37
CA MET A 477 27.38 -8.11 10.30
C MET A 477 27.18 -8.73 11.68
N PRO A 478 26.65 -9.96 11.76
CA PRO A 478 26.51 -10.68 13.05
C PRO A 478 27.82 -10.88 13.81
N ASP A 479 28.94 -10.97 13.10
CA ASP A 479 30.29 -11.08 13.66
C ASP A 479 30.90 -9.74 14.11
N GLY A 480 30.16 -8.63 13.96
CA GLY A 480 30.59 -7.28 14.32
C GLY A 480 31.38 -6.55 13.21
N THR A 481 31.71 -7.20 12.11
CA THR A 481 32.33 -6.54 10.95
C THR A 481 31.37 -5.59 10.25
N VAL A 482 31.91 -4.59 9.54
CA VAL A 482 31.09 -3.63 8.78
C VAL A 482 31.14 -3.97 7.30
N GLN A 483 29.97 -4.26 6.72
CA GLN A 483 29.82 -4.42 5.28
C GLN A 483 29.34 -3.11 4.66
N MET A 484 30.03 -2.67 3.60
CA MET A 484 29.63 -1.52 2.81
C MET A 484 28.74 -1.99 1.65
N ILE A 485 27.54 -1.41 1.53
CA ILE A 485 26.55 -1.73 0.49
C ILE A 485 26.47 -0.53 -0.44
N ASP A 486 26.70 -0.76 -1.73
CA ASP A 486 26.58 0.26 -2.75
C ASP A 486 25.12 0.66 -2.95
N VAL A 487 24.83 1.96 -2.98
CA VAL A 487 23.49 2.54 -3.16
C VAL A 487 23.33 3.31 -4.47
N HIS A 488 24.33 3.18 -5.34
CA HIS A 488 24.31 3.74 -6.71
C HIS A 488 23.78 2.76 -7.73
#